data_589ea0cf523d0e3f7628f345a2b8a63b
#
_entry.id   589ea0cf523d0e3f7628f345a2b8a63b
#
_cell.length_a   1.000
_cell.length_b   1.000
_cell.length_c   1.000
_cell.angle_alpha   90.00
_cell.angle_beta   90.00
_cell.angle_gamma   90.00
#
_symmetry.space_group_name_H-M   'P 1'
#
loop_
_entity.id
_entity.type
_entity.pdbx_description
1 polymer ?
#
loop_
_entity_poly.entity_id
_entity_poly.type
_entity_poly.pdbx_seq_one_letter_code
_entity_poly.pdbx_strand_id
1 'polypeptide(L)'
;MIVFAADAFVEHYVGGAELTTDALIKSSLCPPAKVICNRMTINHMKNMKNSFWIFGNFANLSNECLMYAIKNLNYSVLEYDYKHCIYRSPEKHIMASGACNCKETARGKLVAMFLKYAKINWWMSEKQKKAYQEQYSFLEGNVLSSVFSQETLGLLDKIYTEQKNDTWLILNSQSWIKGVDEAVKYAKTNDLKYELVWGLEYKELLKKMAKSKGLIFFPRAGDTCPRMVIEAKILGCELVLNDNVQHKDEPWFKSRDTCIEYMRKRTDIFWSELEEKIHFLPNNTSKRGPKYYIISPFYNAERFIGRCINSLKRQKYDDFNCILIDDMSTDDSYN
;
A
#
# COMPACT_ATOMS: atom_id res chain seq x y z
N MET A 1 16.46 -0.97 9.64
CA MET A 1 16.10 -0.78 8.21
C MET A 1 14.68 -1.29 7.99
N ILE A 2 13.89 -0.63 7.15
CA ILE A 2 12.54 -1.06 6.75
C ILE A 2 12.60 -1.68 5.36
N VAL A 3 11.85 -2.78 5.14
CA VAL A 3 11.77 -3.49 3.87
C VAL A 3 10.32 -3.59 3.46
N PHE A 4 9.95 -3.06 2.29
CA PHE A 4 8.66 -3.30 1.66
C PHE A 4 8.76 -4.51 0.74
N ALA A 5 7.88 -5.48 0.94
CA ALA A 5 7.75 -6.66 0.11
C ALA A 5 6.39 -6.67 -0.59
N ALA A 6 6.36 -6.74 -1.90
CA ALA A 6 5.12 -6.74 -2.69
C ALA A 6 5.27 -7.53 -3.98
N ASP A 7 4.15 -7.91 -4.60
CA ASP A 7 4.14 -8.61 -5.90
C ASP A 7 4.58 -7.70 -7.04
N ALA A 8 4.32 -6.39 -6.91
CA ALA A 8 4.75 -5.35 -7.84
C ALA A 8 4.89 -4.00 -7.11
N PHE A 9 5.67 -3.11 -7.67
CA PHE A 9 5.76 -1.70 -7.33
C PHE A 9 5.41 -0.85 -8.55
N VAL A 10 5.23 0.47 -8.40
CA VAL A 10 4.81 1.38 -9.48
C VAL A 10 5.72 1.35 -10.71
N GLU A 11 6.97 0.97 -10.55
CA GLU A 11 7.93 0.81 -11.67
C GLU A 11 7.58 -0.38 -12.58
N HIS A 12 6.76 -1.33 -12.09
CA HIS A 12 6.38 -2.54 -12.81
C HIS A 12 4.93 -2.49 -13.29
N TYR A 13 4.05 -1.93 -12.47
CA TYR A 13 2.62 -1.84 -12.75
C TYR A 13 2.01 -0.69 -11.95
N VAL A 14 1.12 0.08 -12.59
CA VAL A 14 0.44 1.21 -11.96
C VAL A 14 -1.00 0.82 -11.63
N GLY A 15 -1.21 0.39 -10.40
CA GLY A 15 -2.52 0.05 -9.84
C GLY A 15 -2.75 0.73 -8.48
N GLY A 16 -3.94 0.55 -7.91
CA GLY A 16 -4.31 1.19 -6.65
C GLY A 16 -3.45 0.76 -5.46
N ALA A 17 -3.08 -0.53 -5.39
CA ALA A 17 -2.22 -1.07 -4.35
C ALA A 17 -0.78 -0.55 -4.48
N GLU A 18 -0.25 -0.52 -5.69
CA GLU A 18 1.10 -0.04 -5.99
C GLU A 18 1.23 1.46 -5.72
N LEU A 19 0.24 2.26 -6.11
CA LEU A 19 0.19 3.70 -5.81
C LEU A 19 0.07 3.99 -4.31
N THR A 20 -0.67 3.16 -3.57
CA THR A 20 -0.77 3.26 -2.09
C THR A 20 0.57 2.93 -1.45
N THR A 21 1.20 1.83 -1.86
CA THR A 21 2.53 1.44 -1.38
C THR A 21 3.59 2.51 -1.71
N ASP A 22 3.57 3.08 -2.92
CA ASP A 22 4.49 4.14 -3.34
C ASP A 22 4.32 5.42 -2.51
N ALA A 23 3.08 5.80 -2.21
CA ALA A 23 2.81 6.96 -1.34
C ALA A 23 3.39 6.78 0.06
N LEU A 24 3.29 5.57 0.63
CA LEU A 24 3.90 5.24 1.92
C LEU A 24 5.44 5.26 1.85
N ILE A 25 6.02 4.68 0.81
CA ILE A 25 7.47 4.67 0.62
C ILE A 25 8.02 6.09 0.48
N LYS A 26 7.37 6.93 -0.33
CA LYS A 26 7.78 8.34 -0.55
C LYS A 26 7.64 9.22 0.70
N SER A 27 6.74 8.89 1.61
CA SER A 27 6.58 9.61 2.88
C SER A 27 7.51 9.12 4.00
N SER A 28 8.32 8.09 3.74
CA SER A 28 9.29 7.58 4.71
C SER A 28 10.46 8.55 4.88
N LEU A 29 10.88 8.77 6.12
CA LEU A 29 12.06 9.58 6.44
C LEU A 29 13.37 8.95 5.92
N CYS A 30 13.43 7.62 5.86
CA CYS A 30 14.56 6.87 5.34
C CYS A 30 14.07 5.96 4.20
N PRO A 31 14.69 6.00 3.01
CA PRO A 31 14.29 5.15 1.91
C PRO A 31 14.27 3.67 2.30
N PRO A 32 13.12 2.98 2.25
CA PRO A 32 13.06 1.56 2.55
C PRO A 32 13.57 0.73 1.37
N ALA A 33 14.07 -0.46 1.67
CA ALA A 33 14.37 -1.45 0.62
C ALA A 33 13.07 -1.98 0.00
N LYS A 34 13.10 -2.30 -1.30
CA LYS A 34 11.98 -2.91 -2.05
C LYS A 34 12.35 -4.33 -2.44
N VAL A 35 11.46 -5.30 -2.18
CA VAL A 35 11.66 -6.71 -2.56
C VAL A 35 10.41 -7.24 -3.26
N ILE A 36 10.58 -7.87 -4.42
CA ILE A 36 9.49 -8.48 -5.17
C ILE A 36 9.19 -9.89 -4.63
N CYS A 37 7.93 -10.16 -4.28
CA CYS A 37 7.52 -11.38 -3.59
C CYS A 37 7.83 -12.67 -4.37
N ASN A 38 7.59 -12.72 -5.69
CA ASN A 38 7.85 -13.91 -6.50
C ASN A 38 9.35 -14.22 -6.70
N ARG A 39 10.24 -13.25 -6.41
CA ARG A 39 11.71 -13.43 -6.44
C ARG A 39 12.30 -13.63 -5.06
N MET A 40 11.47 -13.57 -4.02
CA MET A 40 11.93 -13.68 -2.64
C MET A 40 12.30 -15.11 -2.28
N THR A 41 13.42 -15.27 -1.61
CA THR A 41 13.89 -16.55 -1.06
C THR A 41 14.10 -16.45 0.43
N ILE A 42 14.15 -17.60 1.11
CA ILE A 42 14.50 -17.65 2.54
C ILE A 42 15.88 -17.01 2.81
N ASN A 43 16.83 -17.13 1.88
CA ASN A 43 18.15 -16.51 2.04
C ASN A 43 18.08 -14.98 2.01
N HIS A 44 17.26 -14.39 1.15
CA HIS A 44 16.99 -12.94 1.18
C HIS A 44 16.44 -12.51 2.55
N MET A 45 15.47 -13.26 3.09
CA MET A 45 14.90 -12.97 4.41
C MET A 45 15.92 -13.14 5.54
N LYS A 46 16.77 -14.17 5.48
CA LYS A 46 17.85 -14.39 6.47
C LYS A 46 18.85 -13.23 6.50
N ASN A 47 19.27 -12.76 5.34
CA ASN A 47 20.23 -11.65 5.23
C ASN A 47 19.68 -10.34 5.79
N MET A 48 18.36 -10.14 5.74
CA MET A 48 17.67 -8.95 6.24
C MET A 48 16.79 -9.23 7.48
N LYS A 49 17.10 -10.28 8.26
CA LYS A 49 16.27 -10.71 9.41
C LYS A 49 16.10 -9.65 10.51
N ASN A 50 17.08 -8.76 10.65
CA ASN A 50 17.04 -7.68 11.63
C ASN A 50 16.29 -6.44 11.15
N SER A 51 15.75 -6.47 9.93
CA SER A 51 14.90 -5.40 9.39
C SER A 51 13.47 -5.59 9.85
N PHE A 52 12.70 -4.49 9.83
CA PHE A 52 11.26 -4.56 9.95
C PHE A 52 10.64 -4.69 8.55
N TRP A 53 9.75 -5.66 8.35
CA TRP A 53 9.16 -5.95 7.06
C TRP A 53 7.73 -5.46 6.97
N ILE A 54 7.37 -4.88 5.84
CA ILE A 54 6.00 -4.48 5.52
C ILE A 54 5.60 -5.24 4.26
N PHE A 55 4.69 -6.21 4.43
CA PHE A 55 4.16 -6.98 3.31
C PHE A 55 2.92 -6.29 2.76
N GLY A 56 3.02 -5.83 1.51
CA GLY A 56 1.90 -5.28 0.77
C GLY A 56 1.13 -6.35 0.01
N ASN A 57 1.05 -6.25 -1.33
CA ASN A 57 0.45 -7.28 -2.15
C ASN A 57 1.38 -8.51 -2.21
N PHE A 58 1.09 -9.55 -1.41
CA PHE A 58 1.95 -10.73 -1.21
C PHE A 58 1.35 -12.03 -1.74
N ALA A 59 0.45 -11.98 -2.72
CA ALA A 59 -0.22 -13.16 -3.24
C ALA A 59 0.76 -14.20 -3.82
N ASN A 60 1.87 -13.72 -4.42
CA ASN A 60 2.90 -14.54 -5.03
C ASN A 60 4.04 -14.95 -4.07
N LEU A 61 3.91 -14.65 -2.77
CA LEU A 61 4.88 -15.11 -1.78
C LEU A 61 4.71 -16.62 -1.52
N SER A 62 5.79 -17.39 -1.59
CA SER A 62 5.74 -18.84 -1.39
C SER A 62 5.32 -19.22 0.04
N ASN A 63 4.76 -20.43 0.19
CA ASN A 63 4.38 -20.95 1.51
C ASN A 63 5.58 -21.03 2.46
N GLU A 64 6.74 -21.41 1.94
CA GLU A 64 7.99 -21.51 2.70
C GLU A 64 8.43 -20.14 3.23
N CYS A 65 8.35 -19.11 2.40
CA CYS A 65 8.65 -17.72 2.80
C CYS A 65 7.64 -17.21 3.83
N LEU A 66 6.34 -17.50 3.69
CA LEU A 66 5.34 -17.18 4.71
C LEU A 66 5.65 -17.85 6.06
N MET A 67 5.94 -19.16 6.05
CA MET A 67 6.32 -19.90 7.27
C MET A 67 7.60 -19.35 7.90
N TYR A 68 8.59 -18.98 7.07
CA TYR A 68 9.82 -18.38 7.57
C TYR A 68 9.56 -17.01 8.21
N ALA A 69 8.76 -16.17 7.57
CA ALA A 69 8.40 -14.85 8.09
C ALA A 69 7.69 -14.94 9.44
N ILE A 70 6.68 -15.82 9.56
CA ILE A 70 5.95 -16.06 10.82
C ILE A 70 6.90 -16.39 11.97
N LYS A 71 7.93 -17.20 11.71
CA LYS A 71 8.84 -17.71 12.75
C LYS A 71 9.98 -16.78 13.08
N ASN A 72 10.43 -15.93 12.14
CA ASN A 72 11.76 -15.32 12.21
C ASN A 72 11.79 -13.82 11.96
N LEU A 73 10.73 -13.21 11.44
CA LEU A 73 10.73 -11.80 11.07
C LEU A 73 9.84 -10.96 12.00
N ASN A 74 10.21 -9.70 12.13
CA ASN A 74 9.31 -8.66 12.63
C ASN A 74 8.63 -8.01 11.42
N TYR A 75 7.29 -8.10 11.34
CA TYR A 75 6.60 -7.63 10.16
C TYR A 75 5.18 -7.15 10.45
N SER A 76 4.66 -6.38 9.50
CA SER A 76 3.29 -5.91 9.41
C SER A 76 2.74 -6.16 8.01
N VAL A 77 1.43 -6.11 7.85
CA VAL A 77 0.75 -6.45 6.58
C VAL A 77 -0.20 -5.35 6.14
N LEU A 78 -0.11 -4.96 4.87
CA LEU A 78 -1.10 -4.18 4.15
C LEU A 78 -1.97 -5.15 3.33
N GLU A 79 -3.18 -5.41 3.79
CA GLU A 79 -4.07 -6.37 3.14
C GLU A 79 -5.00 -5.66 2.16
N TYR A 80 -4.63 -5.66 0.87
CA TYR A 80 -5.34 -4.95 -0.19
C TYR A 80 -6.62 -5.64 -0.68
N ASP A 81 -6.72 -6.96 -0.48
CA ASP A 81 -7.84 -7.79 -0.93
C ASP A 81 -8.08 -8.98 0.00
N TYR A 82 -8.39 -10.17 -0.49
CA TYR A 82 -8.69 -11.35 0.33
C TYR A 82 -7.72 -12.50 0.02
N LYS A 83 -6.44 -12.36 0.43
CA LYS A 83 -5.36 -13.30 0.07
C LYS A 83 -5.47 -14.70 0.69
N HIS A 84 -6.38 -14.91 1.64
CA HIS A 84 -6.75 -16.24 2.10
C HIS A 84 -7.52 -17.03 1.01
N CYS A 85 -8.16 -16.34 0.08
CA CYS A 85 -8.89 -16.93 -1.04
C CYS A 85 -8.02 -16.99 -2.30
N ILE A 86 -8.04 -18.13 -3.01
CA ILE A 86 -7.28 -18.33 -4.26
C ILE A 86 -7.68 -17.37 -5.38
N TYR A 87 -8.93 -16.88 -5.38
CA TYR A 87 -9.42 -15.86 -6.29
C TYR A 87 -9.18 -14.43 -5.79
N ARG A 88 -8.64 -14.28 -4.58
CA ARG A 88 -8.47 -12.98 -3.90
C ARG A 88 -9.81 -12.21 -3.74
N SER A 89 -10.92 -12.91 -3.90
CA SER A 89 -12.30 -12.45 -3.76
C SER A 89 -13.17 -13.67 -3.43
N PRO A 90 -13.66 -13.80 -2.20
CA PRO A 90 -14.56 -14.89 -1.81
C PRO A 90 -15.83 -14.95 -2.66
N GLU A 91 -16.40 -13.81 -3.01
CA GLU A 91 -17.60 -13.72 -3.84
C GLU A 91 -17.34 -14.26 -5.26
N LYS A 92 -16.21 -13.91 -5.86
CA LYS A 92 -15.81 -14.46 -7.16
C LYS A 92 -15.63 -15.98 -7.09
N HIS A 93 -15.06 -16.46 -5.98
CA HIS A 93 -14.88 -17.89 -5.76
C HIS A 93 -16.24 -18.60 -5.63
N ILE A 94 -17.18 -18.04 -4.87
CA ILE A 94 -18.54 -18.55 -4.73
C ILE A 94 -19.25 -18.61 -6.08
N MET A 95 -19.14 -17.55 -6.89
CA MET A 95 -19.73 -17.51 -8.24
C MET A 95 -19.13 -18.58 -9.18
N ALA A 96 -17.83 -18.84 -9.05
CA ALA A 96 -17.12 -19.81 -9.91
C ALA A 96 -17.33 -21.27 -9.47
N SER A 97 -17.53 -21.55 -8.18
CA SER A 97 -17.42 -22.88 -7.60
C SER A 97 -18.57 -23.23 -6.62
N GLY A 98 -19.57 -22.35 -6.49
CA GLY A 98 -20.71 -22.53 -5.58
C GLY A 98 -20.41 -22.19 -4.11
N ALA A 99 -19.17 -22.30 -3.66
CA ALA A 99 -18.78 -21.98 -2.28
C ALA A 99 -17.30 -21.53 -2.21
N CYS A 100 -16.96 -20.74 -1.19
CA CYS A 100 -15.58 -20.42 -0.86
C CYS A 100 -15.17 -21.08 0.46
N ASN A 101 -14.50 -22.21 0.37
CA ASN A 101 -13.98 -22.96 1.53
C ASN A 101 -12.46 -22.75 1.72
N CYS A 102 -11.90 -21.68 1.17
CA CYS A 102 -10.46 -21.40 1.23
C CYS A 102 -9.92 -21.31 2.65
N LYS A 103 -10.72 -20.88 3.63
CA LYS A 103 -10.33 -20.83 5.05
C LYS A 103 -9.91 -22.19 5.62
N GLU A 104 -10.42 -23.29 5.05
CA GLU A 104 -10.08 -24.64 5.47
C GLU A 104 -8.84 -25.21 4.77
N THR A 105 -8.41 -24.60 3.68
CA THR A 105 -7.23 -25.04 2.93
C THR A 105 -5.92 -24.75 3.68
N ALA A 106 -4.87 -25.51 3.36
CA ALA A 106 -3.54 -25.27 3.94
C ALA A 106 -3.04 -23.85 3.68
N ARG A 107 -3.24 -23.32 2.45
CA ARG A 107 -2.86 -21.93 2.10
C ARG A 107 -3.68 -20.91 2.87
N GLY A 108 -5.00 -21.08 2.95
CA GLY A 108 -5.87 -20.14 3.68
C GLY A 108 -5.53 -20.07 5.17
N LYS A 109 -5.31 -21.25 5.81
CA LYS A 109 -4.84 -21.33 7.20
C LYS A 109 -3.48 -20.66 7.40
N LEU A 110 -2.55 -20.87 6.46
CA LEU A 110 -1.21 -20.26 6.52
C LEU A 110 -1.29 -18.73 6.40
N VAL A 111 -2.13 -18.20 5.49
CA VAL A 111 -2.35 -16.75 5.36
C VAL A 111 -3.00 -16.19 6.63
N ALA A 112 -3.98 -16.87 7.21
CA ALA A 112 -4.58 -16.45 8.48
C ALA A 112 -3.55 -16.40 9.63
N MET A 113 -2.64 -17.38 9.71
CA MET A 113 -1.55 -17.38 10.68
C MET A 113 -0.54 -16.27 10.39
N PHE A 114 -0.24 -15.99 9.12
CA PHE A 114 0.63 -14.89 8.74
C PHE A 114 0.03 -13.54 9.18
N LEU A 115 -1.25 -13.32 9.00
CA LEU A 115 -1.95 -12.14 9.49
C LEU A 115 -1.99 -12.10 11.04
N LYS A 116 -2.20 -13.23 11.71
CA LYS A 116 -2.23 -13.32 13.17
C LYS A 116 -0.91 -12.88 13.84
N TYR A 117 0.21 -13.25 13.26
CA TYR A 117 1.53 -12.94 13.82
C TYR A 117 2.14 -11.62 13.34
N ALA A 118 1.46 -10.91 12.44
CA ALA A 118 1.82 -9.55 12.08
C ALA A 118 1.72 -8.60 13.28
N LYS A 119 2.64 -7.65 13.40
CA LYS A 119 2.59 -6.63 14.47
C LYS A 119 1.42 -5.67 14.30
N ILE A 120 1.07 -5.36 13.05
CA ILE A 120 -0.13 -4.62 12.66
C ILE A 120 -0.63 -5.21 11.34
N ASN A 121 -1.96 -5.36 11.22
CA ASN A 121 -2.61 -5.50 9.93
C ASN A 121 -3.32 -4.19 9.59
N TRP A 122 -3.12 -3.69 8.38
CA TRP A 122 -3.87 -2.57 7.85
C TRP A 122 -4.85 -3.05 6.78
N TRP A 123 -6.12 -2.79 7.06
CA TRP A 123 -7.24 -3.11 6.18
C TRP A 123 -7.59 -1.92 5.30
N MET A 124 -8.18 -2.16 4.16
CA MET A 124 -8.56 -1.10 3.21
C MET A 124 -9.93 -0.50 3.50
N SER A 125 -10.78 -1.18 4.27
CA SER A 125 -12.11 -0.70 4.66
C SER A 125 -12.60 -1.40 5.92
N GLU A 126 -13.57 -0.81 6.61
CA GLU A 126 -14.24 -1.47 7.75
C GLU A 126 -14.99 -2.73 7.33
N LYS A 127 -15.59 -2.75 6.12
CA LYS A 127 -16.22 -3.96 5.58
C LYS A 127 -15.22 -5.09 5.36
N GLN A 128 -14.02 -4.80 4.83
CA GLN A 128 -12.98 -5.80 4.68
C GLN A 128 -12.51 -6.34 6.03
N LYS A 129 -12.22 -5.45 6.98
CA LYS A 129 -11.83 -5.81 8.35
C LYS A 129 -12.86 -6.76 8.97
N LYS A 130 -14.13 -6.38 8.94
CA LYS A 130 -15.24 -7.18 9.47
C LYS A 130 -15.34 -8.53 8.78
N ALA A 131 -15.24 -8.60 7.46
CA ALA A 131 -15.27 -9.85 6.71
C ALA A 131 -14.14 -10.81 7.11
N TYR A 132 -12.94 -10.28 7.38
CA TYR A 132 -11.84 -11.09 7.91
C TYR A 132 -12.10 -11.55 9.34
N GLN A 133 -12.63 -10.70 10.21
CA GLN A 133 -12.93 -11.04 11.61
C GLN A 133 -14.07 -12.07 11.74
N GLU A 134 -15.05 -12.04 10.86
CA GLU A 134 -16.12 -13.05 10.78
C GLU A 134 -15.58 -14.43 10.41
N GLN A 135 -14.53 -14.50 9.58
CA GLN A 135 -13.90 -15.76 9.20
C GLN A 135 -12.85 -16.23 10.22
N TYR A 136 -12.13 -15.29 10.81
CA TYR A 136 -11.00 -15.50 11.71
C TYR A 136 -11.10 -14.50 12.87
N SER A 137 -11.88 -14.85 13.89
CA SER A 137 -12.22 -13.96 15.04
C SER A 137 -11.01 -13.43 15.81
N PHE A 138 -9.84 -14.05 15.65
CA PHE A 138 -8.59 -13.66 16.28
C PHE A 138 -7.80 -12.58 15.50
N LEU A 139 -8.28 -12.16 14.33
CA LEU A 139 -7.59 -11.15 13.55
C LEU A 139 -7.97 -9.74 14.00
N GLU A 140 -6.94 -8.95 14.27
CA GLU A 140 -7.04 -7.55 14.65
C GLU A 140 -6.29 -6.66 13.65
N GLY A 141 -6.44 -5.36 13.79
CA GLY A 141 -5.74 -4.37 12.98
C GLY A 141 -6.57 -3.12 12.77
N ASN A 142 -5.97 -2.15 12.08
CA ASN A 142 -6.54 -0.84 11.83
C ASN A 142 -6.99 -0.68 10.38
N VAL A 143 -7.93 0.23 10.12
CA VAL A 143 -8.26 0.59 8.74
C VAL A 143 -7.37 1.74 8.31
N LEU A 144 -6.58 1.49 7.26
CA LEU A 144 -5.73 2.50 6.64
C LEU A 144 -6.40 3.15 5.43
N SER A 145 -7.16 2.37 4.66
CA SER A 145 -7.69 2.72 3.34
C SER A 145 -6.60 2.91 2.27
N SER A 146 -6.96 3.40 1.09
CA SER A 146 -5.99 3.84 0.09
C SER A 146 -5.22 5.06 0.59
N VAL A 147 -3.94 5.15 0.25
CA VAL A 147 -3.07 6.25 0.67
C VAL A 147 -2.63 7.06 -0.54
N PHE A 148 -2.63 8.36 -0.41
CA PHE A 148 -2.21 9.31 -1.43
C PHE A 148 -0.96 10.06 -0.98
N SER A 149 -0.03 10.30 -1.91
CA SER A 149 1.08 11.19 -1.62
C SER A 149 0.59 12.64 -1.53
N GLN A 150 1.31 13.49 -0.79
CA GLN A 150 1.00 14.91 -0.70
C GLN A 150 1.05 15.59 -2.07
N GLU A 151 1.94 15.14 -2.97
CA GLU A 151 2.00 15.60 -4.36
C GLU A 151 0.69 15.29 -5.10
N THR A 152 0.18 14.06 -4.96
CA THR A 152 -1.09 13.66 -5.61
C THR A 152 -2.27 14.46 -5.05
N LEU A 153 -2.35 14.63 -3.73
CA LEU A 153 -3.41 15.44 -3.12
C LEU A 153 -3.34 16.90 -3.55
N GLY A 154 -2.15 17.48 -3.61
CA GLY A 154 -1.93 18.84 -4.15
C GLY A 154 -2.33 18.96 -5.63
N LEU A 155 -2.07 17.94 -6.44
CA LEU A 155 -2.53 17.90 -7.84
C LEU A 155 -4.06 17.85 -7.92
N LEU A 156 -4.72 17.01 -7.13
CA LEU A 156 -6.18 16.90 -7.10
C LEU A 156 -6.82 18.22 -6.68
N ASP A 157 -6.28 18.92 -5.68
CA ASP A 157 -6.75 20.25 -5.29
C ASP A 157 -6.57 21.29 -6.41
N LYS A 158 -5.41 21.26 -7.08
CA LYS A 158 -5.09 22.20 -8.16
C LYS A 158 -5.98 22.06 -9.38
N ILE A 159 -6.37 20.82 -9.74
CA ILE A 159 -7.19 20.54 -10.94
C ILE A 159 -8.69 20.47 -10.64
N TYR A 160 -9.10 20.53 -9.35
CA TYR A 160 -10.50 20.61 -8.98
C TYR A 160 -11.20 21.78 -9.67
N THR A 161 -12.40 21.56 -10.16
CA THR A 161 -13.26 22.60 -10.73
C THR A 161 -14.73 22.27 -10.49
N GLU A 162 -15.52 23.29 -10.25
CA GLU A 162 -16.98 23.19 -10.17
C GLU A 162 -17.62 23.11 -11.56
N GLN A 163 -16.90 23.57 -12.59
CA GLN A 163 -17.40 23.50 -13.97
C GLN A 163 -17.25 22.08 -14.51
N LYS A 164 -18.37 21.37 -14.61
CA LYS A 164 -18.45 20.01 -15.12
C LYS A 164 -19.16 20.01 -16.49
N ASN A 165 -18.72 19.11 -17.37
CA ASN A 165 -19.49 18.76 -18.55
C ASN A 165 -20.59 17.74 -18.15
N ASP A 166 -21.38 17.29 -19.15
CA ASP A 166 -22.51 16.36 -18.96
C ASP A 166 -22.13 14.88 -19.07
N THR A 167 -20.82 14.57 -19.18
CA THR A 167 -20.32 13.21 -19.48
C THR A 167 -19.97 12.45 -18.20
N TRP A 168 -20.49 11.23 -18.09
CA TRP A 168 -20.11 10.27 -17.05
C TRP A 168 -18.92 9.44 -17.50
N LEU A 169 -18.02 9.13 -16.60
CA LEU A 169 -16.91 8.22 -16.88
C LEU A 169 -17.23 6.82 -16.39
N ILE A 170 -16.81 5.83 -17.17
CA ILE A 170 -16.84 4.42 -16.82
C ILE A 170 -15.42 3.85 -17.07
N LEU A 171 -14.81 3.24 -16.05
CA LEU A 171 -13.49 2.60 -16.20
C LEU A 171 -13.61 1.35 -17.08
N ASN A 172 -13.05 1.37 -18.27
CA ASN A 172 -13.05 0.25 -19.22
C ASN A 172 -11.95 -0.78 -18.87
N SER A 173 -12.00 -1.31 -17.68
CA SER A 173 -11.04 -2.30 -17.20
C SER A 173 -11.36 -3.71 -17.70
N GLN A 174 -10.32 -4.44 -18.12
CA GLN A 174 -10.46 -5.86 -18.45
C GLN A 174 -10.64 -6.76 -17.21
N SER A 175 -10.41 -6.20 -16.02
CA SER A 175 -10.61 -6.95 -14.79
C SER A 175 -12.09 -7.20 -14.53
N TRP A 176 -12.47 -8.48 -14.44
CA TRP A 176 -13.84 -8.92 -14.20
C TRP A 176 -14.51 -8.19 -13.02
N ILE A 177 -13.76 -7.94 -11.95
CA ILE A 177 -14.29 -7.32 -10.73
C ILE A 177 -14.81 -5.89 -10.97
N LYS A 178 -14.32 -5.18 -11.98
CA LYS A 178 -14.64 -3.75 -12.18
C LYS A 178 -16.02 -3.50 -12.74
N GLY A 179 -16.75 -4.51 -13.22
CA GLY A 179 -18.16 -4.45 -13.59
C GLY A 179 -18.51 -3.44 -14.68
N VAL A 180 -17.70 -3.42 -15.75
CA VAL A 180 -17.83 -2.46 -16.87
C VAL A 180 -19.20 -2.61 -17.54
N ASP A 181 -19.65 -3.84 -17.81
CA ASP A 181 -20.90 -4.11 -18.52
C ASP A 181 -22.12 -3.63 -17.71
N GLU A 182 -22.08 -3.81 -16.38
CA GLU A 182 -23.11 -3.34 -15.47
C GLU A 182 -23.21 -1.81 -15.45
N ALA A 183 -22.05 -1.14 -15.42
CA ALA A 183 -21.99 0.33 -15.46
C ALA A 183 -22.49 0.87 -16.81
N VAL A 184 -22.11 0.26 -17.93
CA VAL A 184 -22.60 0.60 -19.28
C VAL A 184 -24.10 0.36 -19.41
N LYS A 185 -24.60 -0.78 -18.90
CA LYS A 185 -26.03 -1.07 -18.89
C LYS A 185 -26.80 0.00 -18.12
N TYR A 186 -26.33 0.39 -16.94
CA TYR A 186 -26.94 1.44 -16.15
C TYR A 186 -26.97 2.77 -16.90
N ALA A 187 -25.85 3.19 -17.50
CA ALA A 187 -25.77 4.43 -18.26
C ALA A 187 -26.75 4.46 -19.42
N LYS A 188 -26.85 3.37 -20.18
CA LYS A 188 -27.82 3.24 -21.30
C LYS A 188 -29.27 3.26 -20.83
N THR A 189 -29.59 2.55 -19.75
CA THR A 189 -30.97 2.49 -19.21
C THR A 189 -31.45 3.85 -18.70
N ASN A 190 -30.53 4.68 -18.22
CA ASN A 190 -30.85 6.02 -17.69
C ASN A 190 -30.59 7.17 -18.70
N ASP A 191 -30.33 6.85 -19.96
CA ASP A 191 -30.00 7.81 -21.03
C ASP A 191 -28.91 8.81 -20.66
N LEU A 192 -27.84 8.28 -19.98
CA LEU A 192 -26.69 9.08 -19.55
C LEU A 192 -25.66 9.14 -20.66
N LYS A 193 -25.14 10.33 -20.95
CA LYS A 193 -23.97 10.49 -21.80
C LYS A 193 -22.74 9.98 -21.05
N TYR A 194 -22.07 8.96 -21.59
CA TYR A 194 -20.92 8.35 -20.92
C TYR A 194 -19.73 8.16 -21.86
N GLU A 195 -18.56 8.02 -21.28
CA GLU A 195 -17.31 7.71 -21.95
C GLU A 195 -16.58 6.58 -21.23
N LEU A 196 -16.08 5.60 -22.01
CA LEU A 196 -15.23 4.54 -21.50
C LEU A 196 -13.78 5.03 -21.44
N VAL A 197 -13.16 4.96 -20.27
CA VAL A 197 -11.76 5.40 -20.07
C VAL A 197 -10.85 4.23 -19.76
N TRP A 198 -9.75 4.12 -20.53
CA TRP A 198 -8.72 3.10 -20.37
C TRP A 198 -7.40 3.56 -21.01
N GLY A 199 -6.27 3.13 -20.42
CA GLY A 199 -4.94 3.37 -21.00
C GLY A 199 -4.48 4.82 -21.00
N LEU A 200 -5.17 5.72 -20.31
CA LEU A 200 -4.72 7.10 -20.14
C LEU A 200 -3.58 7.18 -19.14
N GLU A 201 -2.68 8.12 -19.37
CA GLU A 201 -1.73 8.54 -18.34
C GLU A 201 -2.49 8.99 -17.08
N TYR A 202 -1.93 8.69 -15.89
CA TYR A 202 -2.61 8.96 -14.62
C TYR A 202 -3.03 10.42 -14.46
N LYS A 203 -2.14 11.37 -14.77
CA LYS A 203 -2.46 12.82 -14.70
C LYS A 203 -3.52 13.24 -15.71
N GLU A 204 -3.56 12.62 -16.88
CA GLU A 204 -4.59 12.89 -17.91
C GLU A 204 -5.95 12.34 -17.48
N LEU A 205 -5.99 11.13 -16.91
CA LEU A 205 -7.21 10.58 -16.33
C LEU A 205 -7.79 11.50 -15.25
N LEU A 206 -6.96 11.99 -14.33
CA LEU A 206 -7.40 12.92 -13.27
C LEU A 206 -7.95 14.24 -13.85
N LYS A 207 -7.27 14.84 -14.85
CA LYS A 207 -7.77 16.06 -15.52
C LYS A 207 -9.09 15.84 -16.24
N LYS A 208 -9.25 14.68 -16.88
CA LYS A 208 -10.51 14.29 -17.53
C LYS A 208 -11.62 14.13 -16.50
N MET A 209 -11.34 13.42 -15.42
CA MET A 209 -12.26 13.23 -14.30
C MET A 209 -12.69 14.56 -13.66
N ALA A 210 -11.74 15.48 -13.45
CA ALA A 210 -12.04 16.81 -12.91
C ALA A 210 -13.09 17.59 -13.70
N LYS A 211 -13.15 17.39 -15.03
CA LYS A 211 -14.11 18.06 -15.93
C LYS A 211 -15.40 17.28 -16.14
N SER A 212 -15.44 16.01 -15.77
CA SER A 212 -16.57 15.13 -16.02
C SER A 212 -17.67 15.31 -14.98
N LYS A 213 -18.94 15.08 -15.36
CA LYS A 213 -20.08 15.11 -14.46
C LYS A 213 -19.91 14.15 -13.30
N GLY A 214 -19.53 12.89 -13.61
CA GLY A 214 -19.43 11.89 -12.58
C GLY A 214 -18.74 10.61 -13.02
N LEU A 215 -18.71 9.66 -12.09
CA LEU A 215 -18.18 8.31 -12.26
C LEU A 215 -19.29 7.29 -11.98
N ILE A 216 -19.49 6.33 -12.88
CA ILE A 216 -20.31 5.14 -12.66
C ILE A 216 -19.37 3.97 -12.42
N PHE A 217 -19.48 3.33 -11.26
CA PHE A 217 -18.59 2.23 -10.89
C PHE A 217 -19.34 1.14 -10.13
N PHE A 218 -19.55 -0.01 -10.78
CA PHE A 218 -20.34 -1.14 -10.29
C PHE A 218 -19.52 -2.43 -10.20
N PRO A 219 -18.56 -2.55 -9.26
CA PRO A 219 -17.80 -3.77 -9.13
C PRO A 219 -18.73 -4.97 -8.88
N ARG A 220 -18.38 -6.13 -9.48
CA ARG A 220 -19.15 -7.39 -9.39
C ARG A 220 -18.98 -8.11 -8.06
N ALA A 221 -17.93 -7.77 -7.33
CA ALA A 221 -17.62 -8.30 -6.00
C ALA A 221 -16.97 -7.21 -5.15
N GLY A 222 -16.79 -7.47 -3.87
CA GLY A 222 -16.22 -6.50 -2.93
C GLY A 222 -14.88 -5.90 -3.42
N ASP A 223 -14.90 -4.62 -3.78
CA ASP A 223 -13.71 -3.82 -4.05
C ASP A 223 -13.40 -3.02 -2.78
N THR A 224 -12.29 -3.35 -2.14
CA THR A 224 -12.00 -2.97 -0.76
C THR A 224 -11.86 -1.47 -0.55
N CYS A 225 -11.14 -0.80 -1.46
CA CYS A 225 -10.97 0.65 -1.42
C CYS A 225 -10.52 1.19 -2.78
N PRO A 226 -11.40 1.20 -3.81
CA PRO A 226 -11.04 1.60 -5.16
C PRO A 226 -10.61 3.07 -5.20
N ARG A 227 -9.34 3.28 -5.48
CA ARG A 227 -8.67 4.58 -5.49
C ARG A 227 -9.35 5.58 -6.44
N MET A 228 -9.75 5.12 -7.62
CA MET A 228 -10.43 5.95 -8.61
C MET A 228 -11.74 6.57 -8.09
N VAL A 229 -12.46 5.86 -7.21
CA VAL A 229 -13.70 6.37 -6.59
C VAL A 229 -13.38 7.50 -5.61
N ILE A 230 -12.28 7.38 -4.86
CA ILE A 230 -11.80 8.43 -3.96
C ILE A 230 -11.35 9.66 -4.75
N GLU A 231 -10.60 9.45 -5.82
CA GLU A 231 -10.15 10.53 -6.73
C GLU A 231 -11.34 11.28 -7.33
N ALA A 232 -12.36 10.57 -7.79
CA ALA A 232 -13.58 11.15 -8.32
C ALA A 232 -14.31 11.97 -7.25
N LYS A 233 -14.41 11.48 -6.01
CA LYS A 233 -14.99 12.21 -4.88
C LYS A 233 -14.26 13.52 -4.60
N ILE A 234 -12.92 13.47 -4.51
CA ILE A 234 -12.07 14.65 -4.26
C ILE A 234 -12.19 15.65 -5.41
N LEU A 235 -12.30 15.18 -6.64
CA LEU A 235 -12.49 16.03 -7.82
C LEU A 235 -13.91 16.56 -8.00
N GLY A 236 -14.83 16.26 -7.07
CA GLY A 236 -16.20 16.78 -7.10
C GLY A 236 -17.10 16.12 -8.15
N CYS A 237 -16.78 14.89 -8.58
CA CYS A 237 -17.66 14.11 -9.44
C CYS A 237 -18.89 13.61 -8.68
N GLU A 238 -20.04 13.59 -9.35
CA GLU A 238 -21.16 12.76 -8.91
C GLU A 238 -20.78 11.28 -8.97
N LEU A 239 -21.25 10.48 -8.02
CA LEU A 239 -20.88 9.07 -7.94
C LEU A 239 -22.11 8.18 -7.99
N VAL A 240 -22.11 7.24 -8.93
CA VAL A 240 -23.10 6.17 -9.01
C VAL A 240 -22.38 4.86 -8.70
N LEU A 241 -22.63 4.33 -7.51
CA LEU A 241 -21.91 3.20 -6.93
C LEU A 241 -22.89 2.10 -6.49
N ASN A 242 -22.44 0.85 -6.48
CA ASN A 242 -23.16 -0.25 -5.84
C ASN A 242 -22.57 -0.61 -4.46
N ASP A 243 -23.17 -1.58 -3.76
CA ASP A 243 -22.77 -1.98 -2.41
C ASP A 243 -21.42 -2.71 -2.33
N ASN A 244 -20.86 -3.07 -3.48
CA ASN A 244 -19.57 -3.71 -3.56
C ASN A 244 -18.38 -2.72 -3.46
N VAL A 245 -18.63 -1.41 -3.52
CA VAL A 245 -17.63 -0.41 -3.13
C VAL A 245 -17.62 -0.33 -1.61
N GLN A 246 -16.66 -1.01 -0.97
CA GLN A 246 -16.74 -1.31 0.46
C GLN A 246 -16.65 -0.09 1.38
N HIS A 247 -15.94 0.96 0.96
CA HIS A 247 -15.78 2.18 1.77
C HIS A 247 -16.86 3.26 1.53
N LYS A 248 -17.84 3.01 0.64
CA LYS A 248 -18.78 4.06 0.20
C LYS A 248 -19.60 4.69 1.33
N ASP A 249 -19.88 3.93 2.38
CA ASP A 249 -20.69 4.34 3.52
C ASP A 249 -19.86 4.79 4.72
N GLU A 250 -18.53 4.82 4.62
CA GLU A 250 -17.65 5.25 5.70
C GLU A 250 -17.78 6.77 5.94
N PRO A 251 -17.72 7.23 7.21
CA PRO A 251 -17.96 8.64 7.57
C PRO A 251 -17.07 9.63 6.81
N TRP A 252 -15.80 9.27 6.58
CA TRP A 252 -14.85 10.12 5.88
C TRP A 252 -15.17 10.29 4.39
N PHE A 253 -15.96 9.38 3.80
CA PHE A 253 -16.30 9.42 2.37
C PHE A 253 -17.58 10.22 2.06
N LYS A 254 -18.25 10.80 3.06
CA LYS A 254 -19.53 11.51 2.89
C LYS A 254 -19.42 12.73 1.98
N SER A 255 -18.42 13.58 2.20
CA SER A 255 -18.19 14.81 1.42
C SER A 255 -16.80 14.86 0.84
N ARG A 256 -16.55 15.78 -0.10
CA ARG A 256 -15.23 16.08 -0.61
C ARG A 256 -14.26 16.47 0.51
N ASP A 257 -14.70 17.37 1.38
CA ASP A 257 -13.84 17.94 2.42
C ASP A 257 -13.44 16.90 3.47
N THR A 258 -14.39 16.11 3.96
CA THR A 258 -14.09 15.00 4.88
C THR A 258 -13.19 13.96 4.24
N CYS A 259 -13.36 13.69 2.94
CA CYS A 259 -12.54 12.74 2.19
C CYS A 259 -11.09 13.22 2.08
N ILE A 260 -10.87 14.46 1.64
CA ILE A 260 -9.52 14.99 1.47
C ILE A 260 -8.78 15.16 2.81
N GLU A 261 -9.49 15.61 3.85
CA GLU A 261 -8.92 15.71 5.20
C GLU A 261 -8.48 14.35 5.74
N TYR A 262 -9.30 13.33 5.54
CA TYR A 262 -8.97 11.96 5.91
C TYR A 262 -7.74 11.46 5.15
N MET A 263 -7.69 11.65 3.82
CA MET A 263 -6.57 11.18 3.00
C MET A 263 -5.24 11.88 3.32
N ARG A 264 -5.26 13.15 3.69
CA ARG A 264 -4.05 13.89 4.10
C ARG A 264 -3.34 13.30 5.31
N LYS A 265 -4.08 12.63 6.20
CA LYS A 265 -3.55 12.08 7.45
C LYS A 265 -3.05 10.64 7.32
N ARG A 266 -3.29 9.94 6.18
CA ARG A 266 -3.05 8.49 6.09
C ARG A 266 -1.59 8.11 6.17
N THR A 267 -0.70 8.88 5.54
CA THR A 267 0.75 8.66 5.63
C THR A 267 1.26 8.78 7.06
N ASP A 268 0.87 9.83 7.75
CA ASP A 268 1.34 10.11 9.12
C ASP A 268 0.81 9.07 10.11
N ILE A 269 -0.47 8.68 9.97
CA ILE A 269 -1.07 7.62 10.80
C ILE A 269 -0.35 6.29 10.59
N PHE A 270 -0.08 5.91 9.34
CA PHE A 270 0.64 4.67 9.05
C PHE A 270 2.01 4.64 9.73
N TRP A 271 2.80 5.71 9.58
CA TRP A 271 4.14 5.75 10.14
C TRP A 271 4.14 5.85 11.67
N SER A 272 3.22 6.63 12.27
CA SER A 272 3.11 6.72 13.74
C SER A 272 2.69 5.40 14.38
N GLU A 273 1.70 4.71 13.81
CA GLU A 273 1.29 3.38 14.27
C GLU A 273 2.42 2.34 14.14
N LEU A 274 3.20 2.43 13.05
CA LEU A 274 4.33 1.55 12.83
C LEU A 274 5.45 1.82 13.83
N GLU A 275 5.80 3.08 14.07
CA GLU A 275 6.83 3.49 15.04
C GLU A 275 6.51 2.98 16.44
N GLU A 276 5.26 3.11 16.91
CA GLU A 276 4.83 2.55 18.19
C GLU A 276 5.15 1.06 18.30
N LYS A 277 4.89 0.27 17.23
CA LYS A 277 5.13 -1.18 17.23
C LYS A 277 6.61 -1.56 17.08
N ILE A 278 7.39 -0.76 16.38
CA ILE A 278 8.84 -0.99 16.27
C ILE A 278 9.53 -0.73 17.62
N HIS A 279 9.10 0.30 18.36
CA HIS A 279 9.65 0.59 19.69
C HIS A 279 9.29 -0.47 20.76
N PHE A 280 8.17 -1.17 20.60
CA PHE A 280 7.76 -2.29 21.46
C PHE A 280 8.45 -3.63 21.13
N LEU A 281 9.29 -3.71 20.11
CA LEU A 281 10.06 -4.91 19.89
C LEU A 281 11.09 -5.08 21.02
N PRO A 282 11.14 -6.26 21.70
CA PRO A 282 12.16 -6.52 22.71
C PRO A 282 13.47 -6.72 21.99
N ASN A 283 14.14 -5.65 21.68
CA ASN A 283 15.54 -5.66 21.30
C ASN A 283 16.23 -4.45 21.86
N ASN A 284 17.06 -4.77 22.85
CA ASN A 284 18.21 -4.02 23.25
C ASN A 284 18.00 -2.53 23.54
N THR A 285 17.91 -2.29 24.85
CA THR A 285 18.34 -1.03 25.45
C THR A 285 17.70 0.22 24.87
N SER A 286 16.74 0.73 25.65
CA SER A 286 16.46 2.16 25.73
C SER A 286 17.59 3.01 25.12
N LYS A 287 17.50 3.33 23.84
CA LYS A 287 18.09 4.57 23.34
C LYS A 287 17.13 5.13 22.31
N ARG A 288 16.66 6.37 22.56
CA ARG A 288 16.25 7.27 21.51
C ARG A 288 17.20 7.04 20.34
N GLY A 289 16.68 6.99 19.10
CA GLY A 289 17.56 6.97 17.94
C GLY A 289 18.63 8.05 18.08
N PRO A 290 19.78 7.89 17.47
CA PRO A 290 20.87 8.82 17.65
C PRO A 290 20.38 10.23 17.33
N LYS A 291 20.79 11.20 18.15
CA LYS A 291 20.39 12.60 17.99
C LYS A 291 20.87 13.19 16.66
N TYR A 292 21.93 12.61 16.12
CA TYR A 292 22.51 13.05 14.85
C TYR A 292 22.82 11.87 13.93
N TYR A 293 22.60 12.07 12.63
CA TYR A 293 23.09 11.20 11.57
C TYR A 293 24.16 11.95 10.80
N ILE A 294 25.37 11.39 10.74
CA ILE A 294 26.46 11.88 9.91
C ILE A 294 26.44 11.10 8.61
N ILE A 295 26.19 11.79 7.51
CA ILE A 295 26.22 11.18 6.18
C ILE A 295 27.55 11.57 5.54
N SER A 296 28.36 10.58 5.21
CA SER A 296 29.67 10.79 4.58
C SER A 296 29.74 10.03 3.25
N PRO A 297 29.42 10.69 2.13
CA PRO A 297 29.68 10.11 0.81
C PRO A 297 31.19 10.06 0.57
N PHE A 298 31.64 9.02 -0.13
CA PHE A 298 33.03 8.87 -0.52
C PHE A 298 33.15 8.23 -1.91
N TYR A 299 34.26 8.56 -2.58
CA TYR A 299 34.64 7.99 -3.87
C TYR A 299 36.16 7.89 -3.91
N ASN A 300 36.71 6.70 -4.18
CA ASN A 300 38.12 6.40 -4.24
C ASN A 300 38.91 6.98 -3.05
N ALA A 301 38.42 6.67 -1.83
CA ALA A 301 38.93 7.23 -0.58
C ALA A 301 39.73 6.24 0.28
N GLU A 302 40.23 5.13 -0.29
CA GLU A 302 41.00 4.08 0.40
C GLU A 302 42.01 4.64 1.40
N ARG A 303 42.80 5.65 0.99
CA ARG A 303 43.83 6.27 1.84
C ARG A 303 43.29 7.12 2.97
N PHE A 304 42.02 7.52 2.93
CA PHE A 304 41.43 8.51 3.83
C PHE A 304 40.30 7.97 4.70
N ILE A 305 39.57 6.94 4.23
CA ILE A 305 38.35 6.44 4.88
C ILE A 305 38.63 5.95 6.31
N GLY A 306 39.74 5.26 6.52
CA GLY A 306 40.16 4.80 7.85
C GLY A 306 40.42 5.95 8.84
N ARG A 307 41.00 7.07 8.38
CA ARG A 307 41.21 8.28 9.21
C ARG A 307 39.88 8.95 9.53
N CYS A 308 38.95 9.00 8.57
CA CYS A 308 37.62 9.52 8.76
C CYS A 308 36.87 8.74 9.84
N ILE A 309 36.81 7.41 9.73
CA ILE A 309 36.17 6.50 10.70
C ILE A 309 36.82 6.68 12.09
N ASN A 310 38.14 6.72 12.17
CA ASN A 310 38.86 6.89 13.43
C ASN A 310 38.61 8.25 14.08
N SER A 311 38.41 9.31 13.29
CA SER A 311 38.05 10.62 13.83
C SER A 311 36.66 10.64 14.44
N LEU A 312 35.70 9.94 13.81
CA LEU A 312 34.35 9.78 14.33
C LEU A 312 34.33 8.96 15.64
N LYS A 313 35.11 7.86 15.69
CA LYS A 313 35.26 7.03 16.91
C LYS A 313 35.86 7.78 18.10
N ARG A 314 36.64 8.84 17.87
CA ARG A 314 37.28 9.67 18.89
C ARG A 314 36.42 10.84 19.38
N GLN A 315 35.20 11.03 18.83
CA GLN A 315 34.31 12.09 19.28
C GLN A 315 33.91 11.85 20.73
N LYS A 316 33.86 12.93 21.51
CA LYS A 316 33.37 12.91 22.91
C LYS A 316 31.84 12.71 22.98
N TYR A 317 31.14 13.12 21.94
CA TYR A 317 29.72 12.91 21.77
C TYR A 317 29.49 11.60 21.02
N ASP A 318 28.70 10.68 21.58
CA ASP A 318 28.50 9.33 21.09
C ASP A 318 27.07 9.03 20.61
N ASP A 319 26.13 10.00 20.75
CA ASP A 319 24.75 9.83 20.35
C ASP A 319 24.55 10.22 18.87
N PHE A 320 25.29 9.55 17.99
CA PHE A 320 25.17 9.68 16.53
C PHE A 320 25.36 8.34 15.82
N ASN A 321 24.75 8.24 14.63
CA ASN A 321 25.08 7.19 13.65
C ASN A 321 25.81 7.80 12.47
N CYS A 322 26.80 7.08 11.94
CA CYS A 322 27.45 7.44 10.69
C CYS A 322 27.01 6.48 9.58
N ILE A 323 26.58 7.06 8.46
CA ILE A 323 26.25 6.36 7.23
C ILE A 323 27.32 6.70 6.21
N LEU A 324 28.12 5.71 5.84
CA LEU A 324 29.10 5.82 4.76
C LEU A 324 28.40 5.44 3.44
N ILE A 325 28.48 6.29 2.45
CA ILE A 325 27.87 6.06 1.13
C ILE A 325 29.00 5.99 0.12
N ASP A 326 29.23 4.81 -0.45
CA ASP A 326 30.17 4.62 -1.55
C ASP A 326 29.52 5.05 -2.87
N ASP A 327 30.16 5.99 -3.55
CA ASP A 327 29.73 6.50 -4.89
C ASP A 327 30.44 5.71 -6.01
N MET A 328 30.35 4.38 -5.96
CA MET A 328 30.94 3.45 -6.94
C MET A 328 32.46 3.53 -7.01
N SER A 329 33.16 3.47 -5.86
CA SER A 329 34.62 3.42 -5.81
C SER A 329 35.19 2.25 -6.61
N THR A 330 36.33 2.49 -7.25
CA THR A 330 37.10 1.49 -8.01
C THR A 330 38.39 1.06 -7.29
N ASP A 331 38.66 1.60 -6.10
CA ASP A 331 39.74 1.22 -5.19
C ASP A 331 39.20 0.38 -4.01
N ASP A 332 40.06 0.07 -3.02
CA ASP A 332 39.68 -0.72 -1.85
C ASP A 332 38.94 0.07 -0.75
N SER A 333 38.32 1.20 -1.07
CA SER A 333 37.56 2.04 -0.12
C SER A 333 36.43 1.31 0.57
N TYR A 334 35.84 0.30 -0.08
CA TYR A 334 34.68 -0.46 0.42
C TYR A 334 35.08 -1.61 1.36
N ASN A 335 36.33 -2.10 1.30
CA ASN A 335 36.89 -3.19 2.13
C ASN A 335 37.54 -2.63 3.40
#